data_cb11e023b685328c09c4fabf57934e7d
#
_entry.id   cb11e023b685328c09c4fabf57934e7d
#
_cell.length_a   1.000
_cell.length_b   1.000
_cell.length_c   1.000
_cell.angle_alpha   90.00
_cell.angle_beta   90.00
_cell.angle_gamma   90.00
#
_symmetry.space_group_name_H-M   'P 1'
#
loop_
_entity.id
_entity.type
_entity.pdbx_description
1 polymer ?
#
loop_
_entity_poly.entity_id
_entity_poly.type
_entity_poly.pdbx_seq_one_letter_code
_entity_poly.pdbx_strand_id
1 'polypeptide(L)'
;MSKPKILHCRSRYRIMSDDLIALGPGKVDLLESIDQEGSISQAARQSHLSYRRAWDMVDTMNRCFKKPLVISATGGKGGGGAELTPLGKKVIAIYRDMESKASNATQEEWNSLKKHLTL
;
A
#
# COMPACT_ATOMS: atom_id res chain seq x y z
N MET A 1 18.78 27.17 -11.70
CA MET A 1 17.32 27.28 -11.86
C MET A 1 16.63 26.18 -11.06
N SER A 2 15.68 26.56 -10.25
CA SER A 2 14.91 25.58 -9.49
C SER A 2 13.91 24.88 -10.41
N LYS A 3 13.70 23.59 -10.17
CA LYS A 3 12.68 22.83 -10.90
C LYS A 3 11.29 23.39 -10.58
N PRO A 4 10.38 23.42 -11.54
CA PRO A 4 9.01 23.82 -11.25
C PRO A 4 8.39 22.86 -10.21
N LYS A 5 7.62 23.41 -9.30
CA LYS A 5 6.92 22.61 -8.30
C LYS A 5 5.80 21.83 -8.96
N ILE A 6 5.73 20.57 -8.65
CA ILE A 6 4.63 19.72 -9.10
C ILE A 6 3.61 19.66 -7.96
N LEU A 7 2.44 20.21 -8.21
CA LEU A 7 1.37 20.19 -7.21
C LEU A 7 0.51 18.94 -7.41
N HIS A 8 0.29 18.22 -6.34
CA HIS A 8 -0.58 17.04 -6.39
C HIS A 8 -1.34 16.89 -5.08
N CYS A 9 -2.47 16.22 -5.16
CA CYS A 9 -3.34 15.95 -4.03
C CYS A 9 -3.52 14.43 -3.92
N ARG A 10 -3.31 13.87 -2.74
CA ARG A 10 -3.43 12.43 -2.52
C ARG A 10 -4.33 12.13 -1.34
N SER A 11 -5.25 11.21 -1.53
CA SER A 11 -5.99 10.62 -0.43
C SER A 11 -5.09 9.58 0.27
N ARG A 12 -5.21 9.48 1.59
CA ARG A 12 -4.41 8.54 2.38
C ARG A 12 -5.33 7.85 3.37
N TYR A 13 -6.07 6.87 2.88
CA TYR A 13 -6.99 6.13 3.71
C TYR A 13 -6.26 5.21 4.68
N ARG A 14 -6.67 5.23 5.93
CA ARG A 14 -6.25 4.25 6.93
C ARG A 14 -7.47 3.50 7.39
N ILE A 15 -7.44 2.20 7.21
CA ILE A 15 -8.50 1.32 7.67
C ILE A 15 -8.11 0.84 9.05
N MET A 16 -8.92 1.22 10.03
CA MET A 16 -8.60 0.96 11.44
C MET A 16 -9.42 -0.20 11.97
N SER A 17 -8.77 -1.03 12.77
CA SER A 17 -9.43 -2.05 13.58
C SER A 17 -9.06 -1.71 15.03
N ASP A 18 -9.93 -1.00 15.73
CA ASP A 18 -9.63 -0.36 17.01
C ASP A 18 -8.38 0.52 16.86
N ASP A 19 -7.32 0.24 17.61
CA ASP A 19 -6.09 1.01 17.57
C ASP A 19 -5.10 0.53 16.51
N LEU A 20 -5.40 -0.58 15.85
CA LEU A 20 -4.52 -1.16 14.83
C LEU A 20 -4.85 -0.59 13.46
N ILE A 21 -3.80 -0.28 12.69
CA ILE A 21 -3.97 0.07 11.29
C ILE A 21 -3.99 -1.23 10.50
N ALA A 22 -5.18 -1.63 10.08
CA ALA A 22 -5.35 -2.85 9.29
C ALA A 22 -4.81 -2.69 7.88
N LEU A 23 -4.97 -1.49 7.32
CA LEU A 23 -4.55 -1.20 5.95
C LEU A 23 -4.29 0.30 5.84
N GLY A 24 -3.34 0.67 5.01
CA GLY A 24 -3.02 2.06 4.74
C GLY A 24 -2.10 2.14 3.53
N PRO A 25 -1.68 3.35 3.12
CA PRO A 25 -0.86 3.51 1.91
C PRO A 25 0.41 2.66 1.94
N GLY A 26 1.14 2.68 3.04
CA GLY A 26 2.39 1.92 3.16
C GLY A 26 2.17 0.42 3.09
N LYS A 27 1.10 -0.06 3.73
CA LYS A 27 0.78 -1.49 3.71
C LYS A 27 0.34 -1.97 2.32
N VAL A 28 -0.45 -1.16 1.62
CA VAL A 28 -0.86 -1.49 0.25
C VAL A 28 0.34 -1.48 -0.69
N ASP A 29 1.24 -0.50 -0.55
CA ASP A 29 2.48 -0.45 -1.33
C ASP A 29 3.31 -1.72 -1.08
N LEU A 30 3.39 -2.16 0.17
CA LEU A 30 4.12 -3.38 0.51
C LEU A 30 3.48 -4.61 -0.12
N LEU A 31 2.15 -4.72 -0.09
CA LEU A 31 1.45 -5.82 -0.75
C LEU A 31 1.77 -5.88 -2.25
N GLU A 32 1.75 -4.73 -2.90
CA GLU A 32 2.09 -4.65 -4.33
C GLU A 32 3.53 -5.08 -4.58
N SER A 33 4.45 -4.66 -3.72
CA SER A 33 5.86 -5.06 -3.83
C SER A 33 6.03 -6.56 -3.63
N ILE A 34 5.31 -7.16 -2.69
CA ILE A 34 5.36 -8.61 -2.49
C ILE A 34 4.85 -9.34 -3.74
N ASP A 35 3.79 -8.83 -4.34
CA ASP A 35 3.23 -9.42 -5.56
C ASP A 35 4.25 -9.40 -6.71
N GLN A 36 5.02 -8.33 -6.83
CA GLN A 36 6.04 -8.18 -7.86
C GLN A 36 7.30 -8.98 -7.57
N GLU A 37 7.76 -8.96 -6.32
CA GLU A 37 9.07 -9.50 -5.95
C GLU A 37 9.03 -10.97 -5.55
N GLY A 38 7.90 -11.47 -5.10
CA GLY A 38 7.75 -12.86 -4.68
C GLY A 38 8.37 -13.19 -3.33
N SER A 39 8.77 -12.19 -2.55
CA SER A 39 9.28 -12.41 -1.19
C SER A 39 9.13 -11.16 -0.34
N ILE A 40 8.98 -11.34 0.97
CA ILE A 40 8.92 -10.21 1.91
C ILE A 40 10.27 -9.51 1.97
N SER A 41 11.35 -10.26 1.90
CA SER A 41 12.72 -9.71 1.96
C SER A 41 12.99 -8.73 0.81
N GLN A 42 12.67 -9.14 -0.41
CA GLN A 42 12.87 -8.28 -1.58
C GLN A 42 11.90 -7.10 -1.59
N ALA A 43 10.65 -7.33 -1.19
CA ALA A 43 9.65 -6.26 -1.08
C ALA A 43 10.08 -5.21 -0.06
N ALA A 44 10.65 -5.65 1.07
CA ALA A 44 11.16 -4.73 2.10
C ALA A 44 12.25 -3.82 1.52
N ARG A 45 13.17 -4.38 0.74
CA ARG A 45 14.24 -3.60 0.09
C ARG A 45 13.65 -2.54 -0.84
N GLN A 46 12.68 -2.92 -1.67
CA GLN A 46 12.02 -2.00 -2.60
C GLN A 46 11.31 -0.87 -1.87
N SER A 47 10.76 -1.16 -0.70
CA SER A 47 9.99 -0.19 0.08
C SER A 47 10.85 0.57 1.10
N HIS A 48 12.16 0.35 1.12
CA HIS A 48 13.09 0.95 2.08
C HIS A 48 12.69 0.64 3.52
N LEU A 49 12.23 -0.59 3.77
CA LEU A 49 11.85 -1.08 5.10
C LEU A 49 12.85 -2.15 5.54
N SER A 50 13.03 -2.28 6.87
CA SER A 50 13.71 -3.44 7.39
C SER A 50 12.83 -4.67 7.17
N TYR A 51 13.45 -5.85 7.10
CA TYR A 51 12.71 -7.10 6.99
C TYR A 51 11.72 -7.25 8.15
N ARG A 52 12.19 -6.95 9.37
CA ARG A 52 11.35 -7.06 10.57
C ARG A 52 10.10 -6.20 10.48
N ARG A 53 10.27 -4.95 10.03
CA ARG A 53 9.12 -4.05 9.90
C ARG A 53 8.15 -4.52 8.84
N ALA A 54 8.66 -4.97 7.69
CA ALA A 54 7.80 -5.51 6.63
C ALA A 54 7.05 -6.75 7.11
N TRP A 55 7.74 -7.63 7.83
CA TRP A 55 7.12 -8.82 8.40
C TRP A 55 6.00 -8.46 9.39
N ASP A 56 6.27 -7.50 10.28
CA ASP A 56 5.27 -7.03 11.25
C ASP A 56 4.04 -6.44 10.56
N MET A 57 4.25 -5.70 9.47
CA MET A 57 3.15 -5.13 8.69
C MET A 57 2.30 -6.24 8.06
N VAL A 58 2.92 -7.25 7.49
CA VAL A 58 2.23 -8.40 6.92
C VAL A 58 1.44 -9.15 7.98
N ASP A 59 2.09 -9.41 9.12
CA ASP A 59 1.46 -10.12 10.23
C ASP A 59 0.22 -9.37 10.74
N THR A 60 0.32 -8.06 10.90
CA THR A 60 -0.80 -7.23 11.33
C THR A 60 -1.96 -7.32 10.33
N MET A 61 -1.67 -7.17 9.04
CA MET A 61 -2.70 -7.28 8.01
C MET A 61 -3.38 -8.65 8.04
N ASN A 62 -2.59 -9.72 8.12
CA ASN A 62 -3.14 -11.08 8.13
C ASN A 62 -4.05 -11.32 9.33
N ARG A 63 -3.76 -10.69 10.47
CA ARG A 63 -4.60 -10.83 11.66
C ARG A 63 -5.86 -9.96 11.61
N CYS A 64 -5.83 -8.86 10.88
CA CYS A 64 -6.96 -7.92 10.82
C CYS A 64 -8.04 -8.33 9.81
N PHE A 65 -7.69 -9.13 8.82
CA PHE A 65 -8.65 -9.57 7.81
C PHE A 65 -9.14 -10.98 8.13
N LYS A 66 -10.28 -11.35 7.58
CA LYS A 66 -10.89 -12.66 7.85
C LYS A 66 -10.04 -13.83 7.38
N LYS A 67 -9.22 -13.59 6.33
CA LYS A 67 -8.29 -14.57 5.78
C LYS A 67 -6.97 -13.88 5.51
N PRO A 68 -5.86 -14.62 5.47
CA PRO A 68 -4.57 -14.01 5.18
C PRO A 68 -4.55 -13.30 3.82
N LEU A 69 -3.83 -12.20 3.75
CA LEU A 69 -3.58 -11.48 2.49
C LEU A 69 -2.30 -11.99 1.82
N VAL A 70 -1.37 -12.50 2.62
CA VAL A 70 -0.06 -12.99 2.18
C VAL A 70 0.16 -14.36 2.78
N ILE A 71 0.65 -15.29 1.97
CA ILE A 71 1.02 -16.64 2.41
C ILE A 71 2.43 -16.94 1.94
N SER A 72 3.06 -17.92 2.60
CA SER A 72 4.34 -18.44 2.17
C SER A 72 4.19 -19.14 0.83
N ALA A 73 5.16 -18.92 -0.06
CA ALA A 73 5.22 -19.59 -1.34
C ALA A 73 6.41 -20.56 -1.33
N THR A 74 6.20 -21.76 -1.84
CA THR A 74 7.27 -22.76 -1.97
C THR A 74 7.88 -22.67 -3.35
N GLY A 75 9.18 -22.98 -3.48
CA GLY A 75 9.87 -23.06 -4.77
C GLY A 75 10.53 -21.78 -5.24
N GLY A 76 10.57 -20.75 -4.41
CA GLY A 76 11.31 -19.53 -4.75
C GLY A 76 12.80 -19.74 -4.64
N LYS A 77 13.57 -19.02 -5.45
CA LYS A 77 15.04 -19.02 -5.36
C LYS A 77 15.44 -18.49 -3.99
N GLY A 78 16.25 -19.25 -3.27
CA GLY A 78 16.74 -18.86 -1.95
C GLY A 78 15.84 -19.23 -0.79
N GLY A 79 14.80 -20.01 -1.00
CA GLY A 79 13.96 -20.60 0.05
C GLY A 79 13.28 -19.59 0.97
N GLY A 80 12.14 -19.11 0.69
CA GLY A 80 11.42 -18.15 1.53
C GLY A 80 10.58 -17.20 0.71
N GLY A 81 9.84 -17.74 -0.24
CA GLY A 81 8.94 -16.95 -1.04
C GLY A 81 7.68 -16.55 -0.30
N ALA A 82 7.03 -15.54 -0.80
CA ALA A 82 5.73 -15.10 -0.32
C ALA A 82 4.90 -14.67 -1.53
N GLU A 83 3.60 -14.87 -1.42
CA GLU A 83 2.69 -14.48 -2.49
C GLU A 83 1.39 -13.95 -1.90
N LEU A 84 0.71 -13.14 -2.68
CA LEU A 84 -0.61 -12.67 -2.30
C LEU A 84 -1.64 -13.76 -2.49
N THR A 85 -2.58 -13.83 -1.55
CA THR A 85 -3.78 -14.65 -1.73
C THR A 85 -4.74 -13.95 -2.70
N PRO A 86 -5.75 -14.64 -3.22
CA PRO A 86 -6.81 -13.96 -3.97
C PRO A 86 -7.43 -12.80 -3.20
N LEU A 87 -7.59 -12.94 -1.89
CA LEU A 87 -8.10 -11.85 -1.05
C LEU A 87 -7.10 -10.68 -1.02
N GLY A 88 -5.81 -10.95 -0.92
CA GLY A 88 -4.80 -9.90 -0.95
C GLY A 88 -4.86 -9.07 -2.22
N LYS A 89 -5.01 -9.72 -3.36
CA LYS A 89 -5.15 -9.03 -4.65
C LYS A 89 -6.44 -8.21 -4.70
N LYS A 90 -7.53 -8.76 -4.19
CA LYS A 90 -8.83 -8.08 -4.15
C LYS A 90 -8.77 -6.84 -3.25
N VAL A 91 -8.10 -6.93 -2.12
CA VAL A 91 -7.95 -5.83 -1.17
C VAL A 91 -7.20 -4.66 -1.82
N ILE A 92 -6.13 -4.95 -2.54
CA ILE A 92 -5.39 -3.91 -3.29
C ILE A 92 -6.32 -3.22 -4.28
N ALA A 93 -7.06 -3.99 -5.06
CA ALA A 93 -7.96 -3.45 -6.08
C ALA A 93 -9.02 -2.54 -5.47
N ILE A 94 -9.63 -2.96 -4.37
CA ILE A 94 -10.65 -2.17 -3.67
C ILE A 94 -10.03 -0.88 -3.12
N TYR A 95 -8.85 -0.97 -2.50
CA TYR A 95 -8.19 0.20 -1.93
C TYR A 95 -7.84 1.24 -3.01
N ARG A 96 -7.27 0.79 -4.13
CA ARG A 96 -6.94 1.68 -5.24
C ARG A 96 -8.19 2.30 -5.87
N ASP A 97 -9.28 1.56 -5.91
CA ASP A 97 -10.57 2.08 -6.39
C ASP A 97 -11.11 3.18 -5.46
N MET A 98 -10.98 2.99 -4.15
CA MET A 98 -11.35 4.03 -3.17
C MET A 98 -10.54 5.32 -3.40
N GLU A 99 -9.23 5.19 -3.59
CA GLU A 99 -8.36 6.34 -3.87
C GLU A 99 -8.80 7.06 -5.14
N SER A 100 -9.05 6.32 -6.18
CA SER A 100 -9.44 6.87 -7.48
C SER A 100 -10.78 7.61 -7.40
N LYS A 101 -11.76 6.99 -6.75
CA LYS A 101 -13.08 7.60 -6.58
C LYS A 101 -13.03 8.87 -5.73
N ALA A 102 -12.25 8.85 -4.65
CA ALA A 102 -12.08 10.03 -3.80
C ALA A 102 -11.42 11.16 -4.56
N SER A 103 -10.39 10.85 -5.35
CA SER A 103 -9.70 11.84 -6.17
C SER A 103 -10.65 12.47 -7.18
N ASN A 104 -11.46 11.66 -7.86
CA ASN A 104 -12.43 12.15 -8.83
C ASN A 104 -13.52 13.01 -8.15
N ALA A 105 -13.99 12.58 -7.00
CA ALA A 105 -15.06 13.29 -6.29
C ALA A 105 -14.61 14.65 -5.74
N THR A 106 -13.31 14.84 -5.52
CA THR A 106 -12.77 16.07 -4.93
C THR A 106 -12.01 16.94 -5.94
N GLN A 107 -12.11 16.62 -7.22
CA GLN A 107 -11.33 17.31 -8.26
C GLN A 107 -11.61 18.80 -8.33
N GLU A 108 -12.87 19.21 -8.22
CA GLU A 108 -13.24 20.62 -8.27
C GLU A 108 -12.65 21.39 -7.08
N GLU A 109 -12.77 20.83 -5.88
CA GLU A 109 -12.22 21.43 -4.67
C GLU A 109 -10.70 21.53 -4.75
N TRP A 110 -10.05 20.49 -5.26
CA TRP A 110 -8.60 20.51 -5.46
C TRP A 110 -8.19 21.59 -6.44
N ASN A 111 -8.91 21.72 -7.56
CA ASN A 111 -8.63 22.76 -8.55
C ASN A 111 -8.78 24.16 -7.93
N SER A 112 -9.79 24.34 -7.12
CA SER A 112 -10.04 25.60 -6.42
C SER A 112 -8.91 25.92 -5.43
N LEU A 113 -8.53 24.93 -4.63
CA LEU A 113 -7.48 25.07 -3.63
C LEU A 113 -6.11 25.36 -4.26
N LYS A 114 -5.85 24.70 -5.37
CA LYS A 114 -4.58 24.83 -6.11
C LYS A 114 -4.30 26.27 -6.53
N LYS A 115 -5.35 27.04 -6.83
CA LYS A 115 -5.21 28.45 -7.23
C LYS A 115 -4.62 29.32 -6.11
N HIS A 116 -4.72 28.89 -4.87
CA HIS A 116 -4.23 29.63 -3.71
C HIS A 116 -2.85 29.18 -3.25
N LEU A 117 -2.29 28.15 -3.87
CA LEU A 117 -0.98 27.67 -3.50
C LEU A 117 0.11 28.46 -4.21
N THR A 118 1.25 28.58 -3.54
CA THR A 118 2.42 29.23 -4.13
C THR A 118 3.12 28.25 -5.06
N LEU A 119 3.30 28.65 -6.30
CA LEU A 119 4.00 27.86 -7.31
C LEU A 119 5.52 28.06 -7.23
#